data_500aa3c395b125abc8a270d6605bd95b
#
_entry.id   500aa3c395b125abc8a270d6605bd95b
#
_cell.length_a   1.000
_cell.length_b   1.000
_cell.length_c   1.000
_cell.angle_alpha   90.00
_cell.angle_beta   90.00
_cell.angle_gamma   90.00
#
_symmetry.space_group_name_H-M   'P 1'
#
loop_
_entity.id
_entity.type
_entity.pdbx_description
1 polymer ?
#
loop_
_entity_poly.entity_id
_entity_poly.type
_entity_poly.pdbx_seq_one_letter_code
_entity_poly.pdbx_strand_id
1 'polypeptide(L)'
;MLNYKNVEMMKRVRINAGNVGLVFKRGDYQGVITQGIHWLGFSKTVLQYSMAVAFNAPKELELLLKDEKLKAMLHIIEVKDNELVLVFKNGRFNLVLKSGRYSFWKGLMEYEFTTVDLSKIYITEKIDKALFSNAELSK
;
A
#
# COMPACT_ATOMS: atom_id res chain seq x y z
N MET A 1 -30.58 -13.07 23.07
CA MET A 1 -30.26 -14.45 23.46
C MET A 1 -29.20 -15.02 22.50
N LEU A 2 -28.15 -15.58 23.06
CA LEU A 2 -27.10 -16.16 22.23
C LEU A 2 -27.56 -17.49 21.64
N ASN A 3 -27.35 -17.64 20.34
CA ASN A 3 -27.58 -18.88 19.64
C ASN A 3 -26.26 -19.65 19.60
N TYR A 4 -26.17 -20.77 20.26
CA TYR A 4 -24.94 -21.56 20.34
C TYR A 4 -24.37 -21.96 19.00
N LYS A 5 -25.20 -22.12 17.97
CA LYS A 5 -24.74 -22.46 16.64
C LYS A 5 -23.97 -21.32 15.98
N ASN A 6 -24.18 -20.09 16.44
CA ASN A 6 -23.52 -18.90 15.90
C ASN A 6 -22.40 -18.38 16.81
N VAL A 7 -22.18 -19.06 17.94
CA VAL A 7 -21.08 -18.69 18.83
C VAL A 7 -19.80 -19.28 18.28
N GLU A 8 -18.86 -18.41 17.98
CA GLU A 8 -17.55 -18.78 17.48
C GLU A 8 -16.52 -18.59 18.59
N MET A 9 -15.64 -19.57 18.76
CA MET A 9 -14.55 -19.42 19.71
C MET A 9 -13.60 -18.32 19.20
N MET A 10 -13.05 -17.56 20.14
CA MET A 10 -12.18 -16.42 19.83
C MET A 10 -10.72 -16.79 20.01
N LYS A 11 -9.89 -16.21 19.17
CA LYS A 11 -8.44 -16.31 19.29
C LYS A 11 -7.84 -14.91 19.45
N ARG A 12 -6.73 -14.86 20.16
CA ARG A 12 -5.98 -13.63 20.38
C ARG A 12 -5.00 -13.43 19.22
N VAL A 13 -5.03 -12.27 18.61
CA VAL A 13 -4.15 -11.90 17.51
C VAL A 13 -3.43 -10.61 17.87
N ARG A 14 -2.11 -10.61 17.75
CA ARG A 14 -1.32 -9.41 17.97
C ARG A 14 -0.82 -8.84 16.67
N ILE A 15 -1.06 -7.54 16.46
CA ILE A 15 -0.50 -6.79 15.35
C ILE A 15 0.63 -5.94 15.89
N ASN A 16 1.84 -6.17 15.40
CA ASN A 16 3.03 -5.49 15.87
C ASN A 16 3.05 -4.03 15.44
N ALA A 17 3.81 -3.21 16.18
CA ALA A 17 4.02 -1.81 15.84
C ALA A 17 4.57 -1.69 14.41
N GLY A 18 4.06 -0.74 13.64
CA GLY A 18 4.46 -0.54 12.25
C GLY A 18 3.81 -1.49 11.27
N ASN A 19 2.93 -2.36 11.73
CA ASN A 19 2.20 -3.31 10.88
C ASN A 19 0.70 -3.03 10.91
N VAL A 20 0.02 -3.55 9.92
CA VAL A 20 -1.45 -3.65 9.89
C VAL A 20 -1.84 -5.08 9.55
N GLY A 21 -3.02 -5.48 9.97
CA GLY A 21 -3.56 -6.80 9.65
C GLY A 21 -4.78 -6.69 8.75
N LEU A 22 -4.82 -7.48 7.71
CA LEU A 22 -6.02 -7.65 6.90
C LEU A 22 -6.71 -8.93 7.34
N VAL A 23 -7.99 -8.81 7.67
CA VAL A 23 -8.78 -9.91 8.20
C VAL A 23 -9.62 -10.54 7.09
N PHE A 24 -9.55 -11.86 6.97
CA PHE A 24 -10.31 -12.62 5.99
C PHE A 24 -11.11 -13.70 6.69
N LYS A 25 -12.27 -14.00 6.14
CA LYS A 25 -13.09 -15.12 6.57
C LYS A 25 -13.40 -15.97 5.35
N ARG A 26 -12.88 -17.20 5.33
CA ARG A 26 -13.06 -18.12 4.20
C ARG A 26 -12.62 -17.50 2.86
N GLY A 27 -11.55 -16.73 2.89
CA GLY A 27 -11.00 -16.07 1.71
C GLY A 27 -11.61 -14.71 1.39
N ASP A 28 -12.69 -14.31 2.07
CA ASP A 28 -13.33 -13.02 1.84
C ASP A 28 -12.80 -11.96 2.81
N TYR A 29 -12.46 -10.82 2.26
CA TYR A 29 -11.96 -9.69 3.05
C TYR A 29 -13.03 -9.17 4.00
N GLN A 30 -12.67 -9.02 5.27
CA GLN A 30 -13.59 -8.55 6.31
C GLN A 30 -13.26 -7.15 6.80
N GLY A 31 -11.99 -6.78 6.84
CA GLY A 31 -11.60 -5.48 7.32
C GLY A 31 -10.14 -5.40 7.70
N VAL A 32 -9.72 -4.23 8.18
CA VAL A 32 -8.35 -3.95 8.56
C VAL A 32 -8.29 -3.72 10.07
N ILE A 33 -7.25 -4.27 10.70
CA ILE A 33 -6.95 -4.03 12.11
C ILE A 33 -5.56 -3.44 12.25
N THR A 34 -5.40 -2.59 13.24
CA THR A 34 -4.16 -1.88 13.46
C THR A 34 -3.39 -2.44 14.65
N GLN A 35 -2.25 -1.85 14.94
CA GLN A 35 -1.38 -2.22 16.05
C GLN A 35 -2.17 -2.50 17.34
N GLY A 36 -1.83 -3.58 18.01
CA GLY A 36 -2.44 -3.95 19.29
C GLY A 36 -2.91 -5.39 19.34
N ILE A 37 -3.64 -5.72 20.40
CA ILE A 37 -4.21 -7.03 20.64
C ILE A 37 -5.66 -7.04 20.18
N HIS A 38 -6.02 -8.04 19.39
CA HIS A 38 -7.38 -8.20 18.85
C HIS A 38 -7.88 -9.60 19.13
N TRP A 39 -9.16 -9.69 19.42
CA TRP A 39 -9.83 -10.98 19.61
C TRP A 39 -10.72 -11.25 18.40
N LEU A 40 -10.44 -12.33 17.69
CA LEU A 40 -11.14 -12.68 16.45
C LEU A 40 -11.67 -14.11 16.52
N GLY A 41 -12.76 -14.38 15.80
CA GLY A 41 -13.28 -15.72 15.66
C GLY A 41 -12.24 -16.64 14.98
N PHE A 42 -12.29 -17.94 15.32
CA PHE A 42 -11.36 -18.92 14.76
C PHE A 42 -11.47 -19.09 13.25
N SER A 43 -12.63 -18.81 12.67
CA SER A 43 -12.80 -18.90 11.21
C SER A 43 -12.11 -17.77 10.45
N LYS A 44 -11.65 -16.75 11.17
CA LYS A 44 -10.98 -15.60 10.56
C LYS A 44 -9.48 -15.82 10.52
N THR A 45 -8.86 -15.37 9.44
CA THR A 45 -7.42 -15.36 9.26
C THR A 45 -6.94 -13.94 9.11
N VAL A 46 -5.68 -13.69 9.53
CA VAL A 46 -5.09 -12.35 9.47
C VAL A 46 -3.78 -12.43 8.72
N LEU A 47 -3.63 -11.54 7.73
CA LEU A 47 -2.35 -11.33 7.04
C LEU A 47 -1.79 -10.01 7.54
N GLN A 48 -0.56 -10.04 8.07
CA GLN A 48 0.11 -8.83 8.53
C GLN A 48 0.99 -8.26 7.42
N TYR A 49 0.99 -6.94 7.32
CA TYR A 49 1.79 -6.19 6.35
C TYR A 49 2.59 -5.12 7.07
N SER A 50 3.84 -4.96 6.69
CA SER A 50 4.67 -3.87 7.18
C SER A 50 4.31 -2.58 6.45
N MET A 51 4.07 -1.52 7.20
CA MET A 51 3.79 -0.19 6.64
C MET A 51 5.06 0.49 6.11
N ALA A 52 6.22 -0.11 6.32
CA ALA A 52 7.49 0.44 5.85
C ALA A 52 7.76 0.15 4.36
N VAL A 53 7.00 -0.75 3.76
CA VAL A 53 7.17 -1.16 2.36
C VAL A 53 5.87 -0.97 1.59
N ALA A 54 5.97 -1.01 0.26
CA ALA A 54 4.79 -0.90 -0.60
C ALA A 54 3.80 -2.04 -0.30
N PHE A 55 2.52 -1.74 -0.44
CA PHE A 55 1.46 -2.72 -0.22
C PHE A 55 1.19 -3.53 -1.48
N ASN A 56 1.44 -4.84 -1.39
CA ASN A 56 1.07 -5.78 -2.46
C ASN A 56 -0.22 -6.47 -2.04
N ALA A 57 -1.32 -6.09 -2.67
CA ALA A 57 -2.63 -6.58 -2.29
C ALA A 57 -2.76 -8.08 -2.53
N PRO A 58 -3.27 -8.86 -1.56
CA PRO A 58 -3.46 -10.31 -1.71
C PRO A 58 -4.67 -10.67 -2.58
N LYS A 59 -5.55 -9.71 -2.83
CA LYS A 59 -6.73 -9.80 -3.68
C LYS A 59 -6.74 -8.60 -4.61
N GLU A 60 -7.71 -8.54 -5.50
CA GLU A 60 -7.86 -7.37 -6.37
C GLU A 60 -8.04 -6.11 -5.52
N LEU A 61 -7.23 -5.10 -5.81
CA LEU A 61 -7.19 -3.89 -5.00
C LEU A 61 -8.55 -3.19 -4.96
N GLU A 62 -9.31 -3.21 -6.05
CA GLU A 62 -10.62 -2.59 -6.10
C GLU A 62 -11.58 -3.18 -5.07
N LEU A 63 -11.52 -4.48 -4.83
CA LEU A 63 -12.35 -5.13 -3.82
C LEU A 63 -11.97 -4.68 -2.43
N LEU A 64 -10.69 -4.56 -2.16
CA LEU A 64 -10.19 -4.11 -0.86
C LEU A 64 -10.51 -2.64 -0.61
N LEU A 65 -10.44 -1.81 -1.64
CA LEU A 65 -10.68 -0.36 -1.53
C LEU A 65 -12.15 0.01 -1.32
N LYS A 66 -13.06 -0.94 -1.37
CA LYS A 66 -14.43 -0.71 -0.93
C LYS A 66 -14.51 -0.45 0.57
N ASP A 67 -13.52 -0.91 1.31
CA ASP A 67 -13.37 -0.58 2.73
C ASP A 67 -12.76 0.81 2.85
N GLU A 68 -13.57 1.77 3.27
CA GLU A 68 -13.15 3.16 3.41
C GLU A 68 -12.01 3.34 4.42
N LYS A 69 -11.98 2.50 5.44
CA LYS A 69 -10.92 2.55 6.45
C LYS A 69 -9.58 2.18 5.84
N LEU A 70 -9.53 1.09 5.06
CA LEU A 70 -8.30 0.68 4.38
C LEU A 70 -7.89 1.71 3.33
N LYS A 71 -8.85 2.19 2.54
CA LYS A 71 -8.59 3.18 1.51
C LYS A 71 -7.95 4.45 2.08
N ALA A 72 -8.44 4.90 3.25
CA ALA A 72 -7.89 6.07 3.92
C ALA A 72 -6.45 5.87 4.42
N MET A 73 -6.00 4.63 4.53
CA MET A 73 -4.66 4.27 5.00
C MET A 73 -3.64 4.16 3.87
N LEU A 74 -4.05 4.32 2.63
CA LEU A 74 -3.19 4.08 1.47
C LEU A 74 -3.09 5.30 0.55
N HIS A 75 -1.89 5.50 0.00
CA HIS A 75 -1.67 6.31 -1.18
C HIS A 75 -1.83 5.39 -2.40
N ILE A 76 -2.77 5.69 -3.26
CA ILE A 76 -2.96 4.94 -4.51
C ILE A 76 -2.39 5.77 -5.64
N ILE A 77 -1.37 5.25 -6.30
CA ILE A 77 -0.64 5.96 -7.35
C ILE A 77 -0.86 5.25 -8.67
N GLU A 78 -1.43 5.95 -9.65
CA GLU A 78 -1.56 5.46 -11.02
C GLU A 78 -0.57 6.19 -11.90
N VAL A 79 0.25 5.44 -12.60
CA VAL A 79 1.25 5.98 -13.53
C VAL A 79 0.84 5.59 -14.94
N LYS A 80 0.62 6.58 -15.76
CA LYS A 80 0.20 6.38 -17.16
C LYS A 80 1.41 6.01 -18.03
N ASP A 81 1.14 5.50 -19.24
CA ASP A 81 2.18 5.02 -20.14
C ASP A 81 3.20 6.09 -20.53
N ASN A 82 2.78 7.35 -20.56
CA ASN A 82 3.66 8.47 -20.91
C ASN A 82 4.20 9.21 -19.69
N GLU A 83 4.15 8.57 -18.52
CA GLU A 83 4.56 9.19 -17.25
C GLU A 83 5.56 8.33 -16.50
N LEU A 84 6.33 9.01 -15.65
CA LEU A 84 7.08 8.38 -14.57
C LEU A 84 6.70 9.08 -13.28
N VAL A 85 6.78 8.37 -12.17
CA VAL A 85 6.59 8.97 -10.86
C VAL A 85 7.85 8.75 -10.03
N LEU A 86 8.41 9.84 -9.53
CA LEU A 86 9.53 9.81 -8.61
C LEU A 86 8.99 9.72 -7.20
N VAL A 87 9.44 8.72 -6.46
CA VAL A 87 9.01 8.50 -5.09
C VAL A 87 10.11 8.95 -4.13
N PHE A 88 9.75 9.84 -3.23
CA PHE A 88 10.61 10.28 -2.14
C PHE A 88 10.05 9.75 -0.83
N LYS A 89 10.93 9.19 -0.02
CA LYS A 89 10.57 8.59 1.26
C LYS A 89 11.36 9.31 2.34
N ASN A 90 10.63 9.94 3.27
CA ASN A 90 11.22 10.72 4.35
C ASN A 90 12.22 11.77 3.82
N GLY A 91 11.85 12.47 2.75
CA GLY A 91 12.64 13.53 2.15
C GLY A 91 13.79 13.06 1.26
N ARG A 92 13.96 11.76 1.07
CA ARG A 92 15.03 11.21 0.24
C ARG A 92 14.46 10.46 -0.96
N PHE A 93 15.15 10.57 -2.09
CA PHE A 93 14.78 9.78 -3.27
C PHE A 93 14.81 8.29 -2.95
N ASN A 94 13.73 7.60 -3.31
CA ASN A 94 13.59 6.18 -3.06
C ASN A 94 13.62 5.36 -4.36
N LEU A 95 12.67 5.64 -5.26
CA LEU A 95 12.58 4.86 -6.50
C LEU A 95 11.77 5.60 -7.57
N VAL A 96 11.82 5.06 -8.78
CA VAL A 96 11.03 5.53 -9.91
C VAL A 96 9.95 4.50 -10.23
N LEU A 97 8.71 4.95 -10.36
CA LEU A 97 7.60 4.10 -10.78
C LEU A 97 7.33 4.31 -12.26
N LYS A 98 7.31 3.21 -12.98
CA LYS A 98 6.92 3.17 -14.40
C LYS A 98 5.40 2.97 -14.47
N SER A 99 4.87 2.96 -15.70
CA SER A 99 3.44 2.70 -15.92
C SER A 99 2.92 1.55 -15.07
N GLY A 100 1.80 1.77 -14.39
CA GLY A 100 1.19 0.80 -13.51
C GLY A 100 0.44 1.44 -12.36
N ARG A 101 0.00 0.61 -11.43
CA ARG A 101 -0.74 1.03 -10.26
C ARG A 101 -0.05 0.53 -9.01
N TYR A 102 0.13 1.42 -8.04
CA TYR A 102 0.93 1.15 -6.84
C TYR A 102 0.21 1.63 -5.59
N SER A 103 0.50 0.99 -4.47
CA SER A 103 -0.09 1.34 -3.17
C SER A 103 1.01 1.48 -2.12
N PHE A 104 0.96 2.55 -1.35
CA PHE A 104 1.90 2.81 -0.25
C PHE A 104 1.13 3.16 1.01
N TRP A 105 1.62 2.70 2.15
CA TRP A 105 0.96 2.96 3.44
C TRP A 105 1.20 4.37 3.92
N LYS A 106 0.15 5.02 4.40
CA LYS A 106 0.24 6.29 5.11
C LYS A 106 0.53 6.04 6.59
N GLY A 107 1.11 7.01 7.26
CA GLY A 107 1.19 7.02 8.71
C GLY A 107 2.51 6.60 9.32
N LEU A 108 3.33 5.82 8.64
CA LEU A 108 4.65 5.43 9.14
C LEU A 108 5.77 6.16 8.44
N MET A 109 5.75 6.14 7.10
CA MET A 109 6.74 6.82 6.26
C MET A 109 6.09 8.01 5.58
N GLU A 110 6.83 9.10 5.43
CA GLU A 110 6.36 10.25 4.66
C GLU A 110 6.77 10.06 3.21
N TYR A 111 5.77 9.91 2.35
CA TYR A 111 5.99 9.76 0.92
C TYR A 111 5.63 11.04 0.18
N GLU A 112 6.45 11.39 -0.79
CA GLU A 112 6.15 12.42 -1.77
C GLU A 112 6.26 11.83 -3.15
N PHE A 113 5.32 12.19 -4.02
CA PHE A 113 5.25 11.64 -5.38
C PHE A 113 5.29 12.79 -6.37
N THR A 114 6.26 12.73 -7.30
CA THR A 114 6.40 13.74 -8.35
C THR A 114 6.18 13.08 -9.69
N THR A 115 5.15 13.50 -10.40
CA THR A 115 4.83 12.98 -11.74
C THR A 115 5.64 13.72 -12.79
N VAL A 116 6.31 12.97 -13.65
CA VAL A 116 7.07 13.49 -14.78
C VAL A 116 6.37 13.07 -16.07
N ASP A 117 5.99 14.04 -16.89
CA ASP A 117 5.34 13.78 -18.16
C ASP A 117 6.41 13.60 -19.23
N LEU A 118 6.59 12.36 -19.69
CA LEU A 118 7.60 12.01 -20.68
C LEU A 118 7.34 12.62 -22.04
N SER A 119 6.09 12.94 -22.36
CA SER A 119 5.76 13.55 -23.65
C SER A 119 6.31 14.98 -23.79
N LYS A 120 6.67 15.62 -22.69
CA LYS A 120 7.21 16.99 -22.67
C LYS A 120 8.74 17.03 -22.59
N ILE A 121 9.38 15.92 -22.23
CA ILE A 121 10.82 15.88 -21.94
C ILE A 121 11.68 15.95 -23.21
N TYR A 122 11.24 15.33 -24.29
CA TYR A 122 12.03 15.31 -25.51
C TYR A 122 12.17 16.69 -26.20
N ILE A 123 11.41 17.68 -25.75
CA ILE A 123 11.52 19.06 -26.22
C ILE A 123 12.84 19.69 -25.71
N THR A 124 13.36 19.19 -24.59
CA THR A 124 14.59 19.67 -23.96
C THR A 124 15.55 18.50 -23.72
N GLU A 125 16.10 18.01 -24.80
CA GLU A 125 16.90 16.77 -24.82
C GLU A 125 18.04 16.72 -23.81
N LYS A 126 18.73 17.82 -23.58
CA LYS A 126 19.83 17.89 -22.63
C LYS A 126 19.39 17.71 -21.17
N ILE A 127 18.26 18.26 -20.83
CA ILE A 127 17.69 18.13 -19.48
C ILE A 127 17.24 16.70 -19.24
N ASP A 128 16.68 16.09 -20.28
CA ASP A 128 16.21 14.72 -20.25
C ASP A 128 17.32 13.74 -19.91
N LYS A 129 18.45 13.85 -20.60
CA LYS A 129 19.62 13.00 -20.33
C LYS A 129 20.17 13.19 -18.93
N ALA A 130 20.22 14.41 -18.43
CA ALA A 130 20.69 14.69 -17.09
C ALA A 130 19.75 14.09 -16.04
N LEU A 131 18.45 14.16 -16.26
CA LEU A 131 17.46 13.61 -15.34
C LEU A 131 17.55 12.09 -15.25
N PHE A 132 17.63 11.39 -16.35
CA PHE A 132 17.76 9.94 -16.39
C PHE A 132 19.09 9.46 -15.81
N SER A 133 20.16 10.17 -16.12
CA SER A 133 21.48 9.85 -15.58
C SER A 133 21.48 9.93 -14.05
N ASN A 134 20.87 10.96 -13.49
CA ASN A 134 20.77 11.12 -12.04
C ASN A 134 19.89 10.04 -11.41
N ALA A 135 18.79 9.69 -12.06
CA ALA A 135 17.90 8.63 -11.57
C ALA A 135 18.61 7.27 -11.54
N GLU A 136 19.42 6.98 -12.55
CA GLU A 136 20.17 5.72 -12.60
C GLU A 136 21.27 5.68 -11.54
N LEU A 137 21.95 6.78 -11.31
CA LEU A 137 23.00 6.87 -10.30
C LEU A 137 22.46 6.75 -8.88
N SER A 138 21.18 7.01 -8.70
CA SER A 138 20.51 6.93 -7.40
C SER A 138 20.06 5.52 -7.01
N LYS A 139 20.19 4.59 -7.91
CA LYS A 139 19.77 3.19 -7.67
C LYS A 139 20.77 2.45 -6.79
#